data_6094e8f2026e44643ef597b82b894956
#
_entry.id   6094e8f2026e44643ef597b82b894956
#
_cell.length_a   1.000
_cell.length_b   1.000
_cell.length_c   1.000
_cell.angle_alpha   90.00
_cell.angle_beta   90.00
_cell.angle_gamma   90.00
#
_symmetry.space_group_name_H-M   'P 1'
#
loop_
_entity.id
_entity.type
_entity.pdbx_description
1 polymer ?
#
loop_
_entity_poly.entity_id
_entity_poly.type
_entity_poly.pdbx_seq_one_letter_code
_entity_poly.pdbx_strand_id
1 'polypeptide(L)'
;MLQLKDSWACHILKEALEEELPEFISQLISRYEEVEEEDDLQTSPQEKSEPWRNFVTCLNDCLQDHNPLIGREAELERTIQVLCRKEKNNPLHVGEPGVGKTSLAYGLAARIEAREVPERLLDCRIYELDLGTLLAGTQYRGDFEKRLKTIMEGVRNEGRAIIYIDEIHNLIGAGRTGDGSMDASNMLKPYLESGDIRFIGSTTYEEYNRYFARSKGLVRRFQQIDILEPSIEETIHIVEGLKEKYEEFHGVTYHPDVIPYAVKASVRYISDRFLPDKAIDLVDEAGAYREIHPIPSGEQIVDKTLITDVLARICKVDALAMKEEDTTSLETLHARISAKIYGQEEAVRQVVEAVQMSKAGLLDENKPLASLLFV
;
A
#
# COMPACT_ATOMS: atom_id res chain seq x y z
N MET A 1 -33.65 -10.96 -13.66
CA MET A 1 -35.06 -11.16 -13.25
C MET A 1 -35.84 -12.10 -14.18
N LEU A 2 -35.62 -12.10 -15.47
CA LEU A 2 -36.33 -13.01 -16.44
C LEU A 2 -35.94 -14.49 -16.36
N GLN A 3 -34.94 -14.88 -15.60
CA GLN A 3 -34.54 -16.30 -15.42
C GLN A 3 -35.27 -17.03 -14.28
N LEU A 4 -36.02 -16.33 -13.44
CA LEU A 4 -36.83 -16.92 -12.36
C LEU A 4 -38.29 -17.05 -12.81
N LYS A 5 -38.56 -18.08 -13.64
CA LYS A 5 -39.89 -18.32 -14.24
C LYS A 5 -41.07 -18.45 -13.26
N ASP A 6 -40.79 -18.66 -11.98
CA ASP A 6 -41.82 -18.95 -10.94
C ASP A 6 -41.83 -17.92 -9.80
N SER A 7 -41.27 -16.71 -9.99
CA SER A 7 -41.34 -15.68 -8.96
C SER A 7 -42.67 -14.90 -9.07
N TRP A 8 -43.25 -14.55 -7.94
CA TRP A 8 -44.49 -13.74 -7.83
C TRP A 8 -44.32 -12.39 -8.59
N ALA A 9 -43.14 -11.80 -8.59
CA ALA A 9 -42.82 -10.59 -9.33
C ALA A 9 -42.92 -10.80 -10.88
N CYS A 10 -42.61 -12.00 -11.38
CA CYS A 10 -42.74 -12.35 -12.79
C CYS A 10 -44.21 -12.52 -13.20
N HIS A 11 -45.06 -12.97 -12.26
CA HIS A 11 -46.50 -13.11 -12.49
C HIS A 11 -47.20 -11.76 -12.54
N ILE A 12 -46.88 -10.84 -11.62
CA ILE A 12 -47.41 -9.45 -11.59
C ILE A 12 -46.96 -8.69 -12.85
N LEU A 13 -45.70 -8.81 -13.27
CA LEU A 13 -45.19 -8.19 -14.48
C LEU A 13 -45.86 -8.75 -15.74
N LYS A 14 -46.18 -10.05 -15.80
CA LYS A 14 -46.91 -10.65 -16.91
C LYS A 14 -48.36 -10.18 -16.94
N GLU A 15 -49.06 -10.13 -15.80
CA GLU A 15 -50.43 -9.67 -15.71
C GLU A 15 -50.61 -8.18 -16.02
N ALA A 16 -49.64 -7.34 -15.62
CA ALA A 16 -49.67 -5.91 -15.88
C ALA A 16 -49.22 -5.50 -17.29
N LEU A 17 -48.53 -6.37 -18.06
CA LEU A 17 -47.87 -6.05 -19.31
C LEU A 17 -48.20 -7.04 -20.46
N GLU A 18 -49.32 -7.79 -20.36
CA GLU A 18 -49.62 -8.88 -21.31
C GLU A 18 -49.72 -8.47 -22.80
N GLU A 19 -49.93 -7.20 -23.13
CA GLU A 19 -49.97 -6.73 -24.52
C GLU A 19 -48.81 -5.75 -24.90
N GLU A 20 -48.07 -5.15 -23.93
CA GLU A 20 -47.12 -4.03 -24.20
C GLU A 20 -45.66 -4.40 -23.91
N LEU A 21 -45.35 -5.63 -23.50
CA LEU A 21 -43.98 -6.04 -23.10
C LEU A 21 -42.92 -5.88 -24.23
N PRO A 22 -43.21 -6.20 -25.49
CA PRO A 22 -42.25 -5.99 -26.60
C PRO A 22 -42.05 -4.52 -26.91
N GLU A 23 -43.10 -3.69 -26.80
CA GLU A 23 -43.04 -2.24 -27.03
C GLU A 23 -42.32 -1.53 -25.90
N PHE A 24 -42.58 -1.91 -24.66
CA PHE A 24 -41.87 -1.42 -23.46
C PHE A 24 -40.38 -1.74 -23.47
N ILE A 25 -40.02 -2.96 -23.88
CA ILE A 25 -38.60 -3.36 -24.03
C ILE A 25 -37.95 -2.58 -25.16
N SER A 26 -38.65 -2.37 -26.27
CA SER A 26 -38.15 -1.59 -27.40
C SER A 26 -37.95 -0.10 -27.02
N GLN A 27 -38.86 0.48 -26.25
CA GLN A 27 -38.72 1.84 -25.69
C GLN A 27 -37.61 1.97 -24.65
N LEU A 28 -37.39 0.95 -23.82
CA LEU A 28 -36.25 0.91 -22.89
C LEU A 28 -34.92 0.84 -23.64
N ILE A 29 -34.85 0.01 -24.68
CA ILE A 29 -33.64 -0.11 -25.52
C ILE A 29 -33.37 1.21 -26.23
N SER A 30 -34.40 1.82 -26.88
CA SER A 30 -34.25 3.10 -27.55
C SER A 30 -33.83 4.23 -26.59
N ARG A 31 -34.36 4.24 -25.35
CA ARG A 31 -33.93 5.20 -24.32
C ARG A 31 -32.50 4.98 -23.84
N TYR A 32 -32.05 3.74 -23.78
CA TYR A 32 -30.65 3.45 -23.48
C TYR A 32 -29.73 3.85 -24.63
N GLU A 33 -30.14 3.64 -25.88
CA GLU A 33 -29.39 4.05 -27.07
C GLU A 33 -29.41 5.60 -27.21
N GLU A 34 -30.52 6.28 -26.90
CA GLU A 34 -30.61 7.76 -26.89
C GLU A 34 -29.77 8.39 -25.76
N VAL A 35 -29.64 7.73 -24.60
CA VAL A 35 -28.78 8.22 -23.51
C VAL A 35 -27.29 8.03 -23.84
N GLU A 36 -26.91 6.99 -24.59
CA GLU A 36 -25.53 6.83 -25.08
C GLU A 36 -25.22 7.85 -26.20
N GLU A 37 -26.21 8.25 -27.03
CA GLU A 37 -26.03 9.27 -28.07
C GLU A 37 -26.12 10.72 -27.51
N GLU A 38 -26.86 11.01 -26.44
CA GLU A 38 -26.92 12.34 -25.81
C GLU A 38 -25.71 12.64 -24.93
N ASP A 39 -25.07 11.64 -24.33
CA ASP A 39 -23.76 11.81 -23.63
C ASP A 39 -22.63 12.13 -24.62
N ASP A 40 -22.73 11.67 -25.87
CA ASP A 40 -21.76 11.99 -26.93
C ASP A 40 -21.93 13.41 -27.52
N LEU A 41 -23.03 14.14 -27.26
CA LEU A 41 -23.32 15.45 -27.89
C LEU A 41 -23.13 16.67 -26.98
N GLN A 42 -22.84 16.51 -25.68
CA GLN A 42 -22.65 17.63 -24.74
C GLN A 42 -21.25 17.79 -24.19
N THR A 43 -20.29 17.00 -24.60
CA THR A 43 -18.88 17.24 -24.29
C THR A 43 -18.26 18.09 -25.39
N SER A 44 -17.85 19.33 -25.03
CA SER A 44 -16.80 20.11 -25.71
C SER A 44 -15.66 19.19 -26.15
N PRO A 45 -14.81 19.55 -27.14
CA PRO A 45 -13.70 18.69 -27.58
C PRO A 45 -12.64 18.58 -26.52
N GLN A 46 -12.98 17.92 -25.39
CA GLN A 46 -12.08 17.30 -24.47
C GLN A 46 -11.77 15.90 -25.04
N GLU A 47 -10.50 15.66 -25.26
CA GLU A 47 -9.86 14.42 -25.67
C GLU A 47 -10.72 13.20 -25.37
N LYS A 48 -11.10 12.46 -26.42
CA LYS A 48 -11.69 11.11 -26.27
C LYS A 48 -10.74 10.34 -25.42
N SER A 49 -11.03 10.17 -24.12
CA SER A 49 -10.21 9.40 -23.21
C SER A 49 -10.10 8.00 -23.77
N GLU A 50 -8.91 7.63 -24.21
CA GLU A 50 -8.67 6.30 -24.76
C GLU A 50 -9.08 5.24 -23.72
N PRO A 51 -9.86 4.22 -24.07
CA PRO A 51 -10.48 3.27 -23.10
C PRO A 51 -9.48 2.62 -22.14
N TRP A 52 -8.21 2.54 -22.51
CA TRP A 52 -7.15 1.94 -21.67
C TRP A 52 -6.75 2.84 -20.48
N ARG A 53 -6.95 4.16 -20.59
CA ARG A 53 -6.61 5.10 -19.51
C ARG A 53 -7.44 4.91 -18.24
N ASN A 54 -8.61 4.29 -18.36
CA ASN A 54 -9.45 3.96 -17.20
C ASN A 54 -8.87 2.85 -16.30
N PHE A 55 -7.86 2.14 -16.77
CA PHE A 55 -7.22 1.03 -16.05
C PHE A 55 -5.82 1.37 -15.54
N VAL A 56 -5.34 2.58 -15.78
CA VAL A 56 -4.00 2.99 -15.40
C VAL A 56 -4.00 4.41 -14.85
N THR A 57 -3.09 4.68 -13.93
CA THR A 57 -2.82 6.03 -13.41
C THR A 57 -1.43 6.45 -13.83
N CYS A 58 -1.27 7.63 -14.42
CA CYS A 58 0.04 8.16 -14.77
C CYS A 58 0.70 8.76 -13.53
N LEU A 59 1.76 8.15 -13.04
CA LEU A 59 2.46 8.60 -11.82
C LEU A 59 3.12 9.98 -12.01
N ASN A 60 3.57 10.27 -13.23
CA ASN A 60 4.17 11.58 -13.54
C ASN A 60 3.20 12.75 -13.34
N ASP A 61 1.91 12.52 -13.60
CA ASP A 61 0.88 13.56 -13.49
C ASP A 61 0.39 13.74 -12.04
N CYS A 62 0.63 12.75 -11.16
CA CYS A 62 0.17 12.72 -9.77
C CYS A 62 1.27 13.05 -8.73
N LEU A 63 2.42 13.57 -9.14
CA LEU A 63 3.56 13.81 -8.24
C LEU A 63 3.26 14.80 -7.11
N GLN A 64 2.37 15.75 -7.33
CA GLN A 64 2.02 16.77 -6.32
C GLN A 64 1.18 16.19 -5.19
N ASP A 65 0.37 15.16 -5.48
CA ASP A 65 -0.54 14.54 -4.53
C ASP A 65 0.17 13.52 -3.61
N HIS A 66 1.43 13.18 -3.94
CA HIS A 66 2.20 12.20 -3.20
C HIS A 66 3.38 12.79 -2.44
N ASN A 67 3.81 12.08 -1.40
CA ASN A 67 4.97 12.46 -0.64
C ASN A 67 6.25 12.27 -1.48
N PRO A 68 7.21 13.21 -1.41
CA PRO A 68 8.48 13.06 -2.11
C PRO A 68 9.23 11.83 -1.58
N LEU A 69 10.01 11.19 -2.45
CA LEU A 69 10.93 10.15 -2.02
C LEU A 69 12.11 10.81 -1.28
N ILE A 70 12.30 10.42 -0.03
CA ILE A 70 13.39 10.90 0.82
C ILE A 70 14.19 9.68 1.28
N GLY A 71 15.50 9.73 1.12
CA GLY A 71 16.35 8.56 1.25
C GLY A 71 16.10 7.56 0.12
N ARG A 72 16.70 6.40 0.16
CA ARG A 72 16.54 5.37 -0.88
C ARG A 72 17.23 5.67 -2.23
N GLU A 73 18.22 6.54 -2.22
CA GLU A 73 18.98 6.90 -3.43
C GLU A 73 19.63 5.67 -4.06
N ALA A 74 20.15 4.76 -3.24
CA ALA A 74 20.81 3.55 -3.71
C ALA A 74 19.84 2.57 -4.39
N GLU A 75 18.67 2.36 -3.84
CA GLU A 75 17.63 1.51 -4.41
C GLU A 75 17.04 2.13 -5.68
N LEU A 76 16.86 3.45 -5.70
CA LEU A 76 16.42 4.18 -6.89
C LEU A 76 17.45 4.12 -8.00
N GLU A 77 18.73 4.35 -7.71
CA GLU A 77 19.81 4.22 -8.67
C GLU A 77 19.89 2.79 -9.22
N ARG A 78 19.74 1.80 -8.34
CA ARG A 78 19.69 0.39 -8.76
C ARG A 78 18.51 0.10 -9.67
N THR A 79 17.35 0.66 -9.41
CA THR A 79 16.15 0.55 -10.25
C THR A 79 16.41 1.14 -11.63
N ILE A 80 16.98 2.36 -11.70
CA ILE A 80 17.37 3.02 -12.95
C ILE A 80 18.39 2.16 -13.72
N GLN A 81 19.41 1.64 -13.03
CA GLN A 81 20.40 0.78 -13.63
C GLN A 81 19.77 -0.48 -14.26
N VAL A 82 18.84 -1.13 -13.57
CA VAL A 82 18.14 -2.31 -14.08
C VAL A 82 17.32 -1.96 -15.31
N LEU A 83 16.54 -0.88 -15.28
CA LEU A 83 15.75 -0.40 -16.41
C LEU A 83 16.59 -0.08 -17.66
N CYS A 84 17.86 0.29 -17.49
CA CYS A 84 18.79 0.58 -18.59
C CYS A 84 19.49 -0.67 -19.16
N ARG A 85 19.28 -1.86 -18.57
CA ARG A 85 19.91 -3.11 -19.07
C ARG A 85 19.32 -3.54 -20.40
N LYS A 86 20.10 -4.32 -21.14
CA LYS A 86 19.64 -4.95 -22.38
C LYS A 86 18.69 -6.13 -22.11
N GLU A 87 19.02 -6.92 -21.10
CA GLU A 87 18.25 -8.10 -20.67
C GLU A 87 17.93 -8.00 -19.19
N LYS A 88 16.84 -8.61 -18.74
CA LYS A 88 16.33 -8.52 -17.36
C LYS A 88 16.20 -7.06 -16.92
N ASN A 89 15.60 -6.25 -17.79
CA ASN A 89 15.42 -4.83 -17.62
C ASN A 89 14.15 -4.45 -16.86
N ASN A 90 13.50 -5.43 -16.20
CA ASN A 90 12.33 -5.21 -15.37
C ASN A 90 12.73 -5.38 -13.90
N PRO A 91 12.82 -4.31 -13.09
CA PRO A 91 13.05 -4.42 -11.66
C PRO A 91 11.83 -5.01 -10.94
N LEU A 92 12.09 -5.81 -9.91
CA LEU A 92 11.10 -6.30 -8.96
C LEU A 92 11.51 -5.85 -7.56
N HIS A 93 10.76 -4.93 -6.99
CA HIS A 93 10.95 -4.46 -5.63
C HIS A 93 10.37 -5.49 -4.65
N VAL A 94 11.22 -6.10 -3.85
CA VAL A 94 10.83 -7.08 -2.85
C VAL A 94 11.14 -6.53 -1.46
N GLY A 95 10.14 -6.47 -0.60
CA GLY A 95 10.29 -5.93 0.75
C GLY A 95 8.99 -6.02 1.53
N GLU A 96 9.06 -5.84 2.84
CA GLU A 96 7.91 -5.89 3.71
C GLU A 96 6.88 -4.79 3.40
N PRO A 97 5.62 -4.93 3.82
CA PRO A 97 4.63 -3.86 3.67
C PRO A 97 5.09 -2.57 4.38
N GLY A 98 4.84 -1.41 3.78
CA GLY A 98 5.14 -0.12 4.41
C GLY A 98 6.60 0.34 4.35
N VAL A 99 7.53 -0.42 3.69
CA VAL A 99 8.94 0.00 3.58
C VAL A 99 9.20 1.03 2.48
N GLY A 100 8.19 1.45 1.71
CA GLY A 100 8.30 2.49 0.68
C GLY A 100 8.52 1.98 -0.74
N LYS A 101 8.04 0.77 -1.10
CA LYS A 101 8.15 0.24 -2.48
C LYS A 101 7.46 1.13 -3.52
N THR A 102 6.25 1.58 -3.23
CA THR A 102 5.46 2.45 -4.10
C THR A 102 6.10 3.83 -4.22
N SER A 103 6.66 4.37 -3.13
CA SER A 103 7.37 5.65 -3.12
C SER A 103 8.59 5.67 -4.07
N LEU A 104 9.24 4.50 -4.28
CA LEU A 104 10.33 4.39 -5.27
C LEU A 104 9.84 4.59 -6.70
N ALA A 105 8.63 4.15 -7.04
CA ALA A 105 8.06 4.39 -8.37
C ALA A 105 7.75 5.88 -8.59
N TYR A 106 7.18 6.56 -7.58
CA TYR A 106 6.99 8.01 -7.61
C TYR A 106 8.32 8.78 -7.64
N GLY A 107 9.33 8.34 -6.87
CA GLY A 107 10.66 8.92 -6.90
C GLY A 107 11.35 8.80 -8.27
N LEU A 108 11.13 7.68 -8.97
CA LEU A 108 11.59 7.51 -10.35
C LEU A 108 10.85 8.46 -11.29
N ALA A 109 9.53 8.59 -11.18
CA ALA A 109 8.75 9.52 -11.98
C ALA A 109 9.21 10.96 -11.77
N ALA A 110 9.47 11.37 -10.53
CA ALA A 110 10.00 12.69 -10.20
C ALA A 110 11.38 12.94 -10.84
N ARG A 111 12.30 11.96 -10.82
CA ARG A 111 13.62 12.11 -11.50
C ARG A 111 13.50 12.15 -13.02
N ILE A 112 12.52 11.46 -13.61
CA ILE A 112 12.26 11.55 -15.06
C ILE A 112 11.80 12.96 -15.42
N GLU A 113 10.87 13.55 -14.67
CA GLU A 113 10.38 14.92 -14.87
C GLU A 113 11.50 15.95 -14.66
N ALA A 114 12.36 15.75 -13.66
CA ALA A 114 13.53 16.59 -13.41
C ALA A 114 14.65 16.38 -14.43
N ARG A 115 14.51 15.41 -15.36
CA ARG A 115 15.54 15.01 -16.34
C ARG A 115 16.85 14.50 -15.70
N GLU A 116 16.78 13.97 -14.50
CA GLU A 116 17.90 13.41 -13.74
C GLU A 116 18.07 11.90 -13.97
N VAL A 117 17.80 11.45 -15.18
CA VAL A 117 17.88 10.05 -15.59
C VAL A 117 18.68 9.90 -16.89
N PRO A 118 19.24 8.70 -17.18
CA PRO A 118 19.90 8.45 -18.45
C PRO A 118 18.99 8.68 -19.66
N GLU A 119 19.57 9.02 -20.82
CA GLU A 119 18.86 9.35 -22.06
C GLU A 119 17.80 8.30 -22.48
N ARG A 120 18.02 7.03 -22.11
CA ARG A 120 17.07 5.94 -22.39
C ARG A 120 15.75 6.04 -21.60
N LEU A 121 15.74 6.77 -20.51
CA LEU A 121 14.60 6.97 -19.63
C LEU A 121 14.04 8.39 -19.70
N LEU A 122 14.71 9.29 -20.42
CA LEU A 122 14.16 10.61 -20.69
C LEU A 122 12.83 10.48 -21.43
N ASP A 123 11.89 11.30 -21.05
CA ASP A 123 10.54 11.36 -21.61
C ASP A 123 9.73 10.02 -21.45
N CYS A 124 10.17 9.12 -20.54
CA CYS A 124 9.36 7.97 -20.15
C CYS A 124 8.20 8.41 -19.25
N ARG A 125 7.04 7.80 -19.45
CA ARG A 125 5.91 7.91 -18.53
C ARG A 125 5.72 6.61 -17.77
N ILE A 126 5.42 6.70 -16.48
CA ILE A 126 5.17 5.55 -15.62
C ILE A 126 3.67 5.43 -15.40
N TYR A 127 3.11 4.30 -15.81
CA TYR A 127 1.70 4.00 -15.65
C TYR A 127 1.53 2.91 -14.59
N GLU A 128 0.85 3.24 -13.50
CA GLU A 128 0.43 2.27 -12.51
C GLU A 128 -0.79 1.51 -13.01
N LEU A 129 -0.72 0.20 -13.03
CA LEU A 129 -1.80 -0.66 -13.46
C LEU A 129 -2.75 -0.95 -12.29
N ASP A 130 -3.99 -0.49 -12.39
CA ASP A 130 -5.03 -0.81 -11.42
C ASP A 130 -5.56 -2.24 -11.63
N LEU A 131 -5.01 -3.17 -10.85
CA LEU A 131 -5.42 -4.57 -10.89
C LEU A 131 -6.87 -4.78 -10.42
N GLY A 132 -7.37 -3.95 -9.50
CA GLY A 132 -8.74 -4.01 -9.01
C GLY A 132 -9.73 -3.74 -10.14
N THR A 133 -9.57 -2.63 -10.83
CA THR A 133 -10.42 -2.25 -11.98
C THR A 133 -10.23 -3.21 -13.15
N LEU A 134 -9.03 -3.71 -13.38
CA LEU A 134 -8.75 -4.68 -14.45
C LEU A 134 -9.48 -6.00 -14.24
N LEU A 135 -9.60 -6.48 -13.01
CA LEU A 135 -10.27 -7.73 -12.63
C LEU A 135 -11.78 -7.55 -12.42
N ALA A 136 -12.24 -6.33 -12.10
CA ALA A 136 -13.66 -6.05 -11.81
C ALA A 136 -14.54 -6.39 -13.02
N GLY A 137 -15.59 -7.20 -12.80
CA GLY A 137 -16.57 -7.57 -13.83
C GLY A 137 -16.05 -8.53 -14.91
N THR A 138 -14.83 -9.05 -14.81
CA THR A 138 -14.35 -10.09 -15.71
C THR A 138 -14.88 -11.45 -15.25
N GLN A 139 -15.86 -12.00 -15.95
CA GLN A 139 -16.38 -13.35 -15.67
C GLN A 139 -15.60 -14.43 -16.47
N TYR A 140 -15.01 -14.06 -17.57
CA TYR A 140 -14.31 -14.96 -18.47
C TYR A 140 -12.86 -14.51 -18.71
N ARG A 141 -11.98 -15.49 -18.88
CA ARG A 141 -10.56 -15.25 -19.21
C ARG A 141 -10.38 -14.32 -20.42
N GLY A 142 -11.25 -14.43 -21.42
CA GLY A 142 -11.18 -13.62 -22.64
C GLY A 142 -11.41 -12.11 -22.42
N ASP A 143 -12.17 -11.72 -21.39
CA ASP A 143 -12.42 -10.31 -21.09
C ASP A 143 -11.16 -9.67 -20.49
N PHE A 144 -10.52 -10.37 -19.57
CA PHE A 144 -9.24 -9.95 -19.01
C PHE A 144 -8.14 -9.84 -20.08
N GLU A 145 -8.03 -10.86 -20.97
CA GLU A 145 -7.07 -10.83 -22.08
C GLU A 145 -7.28 -9.62 -22.99
N LYS A 146 -8.53 -9.33 -23.36
CA LYS A 146 -8.86 -8.15 -24.17
C LYS A 146 -8.49 -6.84 -23.50
N ARG A 147 -8.86 -6.65 -22.22
CA ARG A 147 -8.52 -5.44 -21.46
C ARG A 147 -7.01 -5.26 -21.38
N LEU A 148 -6.28 -6.31 -20.97
CA LEU A 148 -4.82 -6.26 -20.87
C LEU A 148 -4.18 -5.90 -22.23
N LYS A 149 -4.67 -6.50 -23.33
CA LYS A 149 -4.19 -6.20 -24.68
C LYS A 149 -4.44 -4.73 -25.04
N THR A 150 -5.63 -4.21 -24.77
CA THR A 150 -5.99 -2.81 -25.02
C THR A 150 -5.07 -1.86 -24.24
N ILE A 151 -4.78 -2.17 -22.98
CA ILE A 151 -3.85 -1.38 -22.14
C ILE A 151 -2.44 -1.42 -22.74
N MET A 152 -1.93 -2.61 -23.09
CA MET A 152 -0.58 -2.74 -23.63
C MET A 152 -0.40 -2.05 -24.98
N GLU A 153 -1.44 -2.10 -25.83
CA GLU A 153 -1.44 -1.38 -27.11
C GLU A 153 -1.52 0.15 -26.90
N GLY A 154 -2.36 0.62 -25.98
CA GLY A 154 -2.44 2.04 -25.61
C GLY A 154 -1.12 2.57 -25.08
N VAL A 155 -0.56 1.91 -24.08
CA VAL A 155 0.74 2.27 -23.48
C VAL A 155 1.88 2.23 -24.51
N ARG A 156 1.89 1.26 -25.43
CA ARG A 156 2.88 1.19 -26.51
C ARG A 156 2.78 2.39 -27.47
N ASN A 157 1.56 2.84 -27.77
CA ASN A 157 1.34 3.98 -28.66
C ASN A 157 1.77 5.32 -28.06
N GLU A 158 1.80 5.45 -26.75
CA GLU A 158 2.34 6.62 -26.03
C GLU A 158 3.85 6.77 -26.21
N GLY A 159 4.56 5.72 -26.64
CA GLY A 159 5.99 5.74 -26.88
C GLY A 159 6.83 5.11 -25.77
N ARG A 160 7.68 5.88 -25.09
CA ARG A 160 8.52 5.37 -24.02
C ARG A 160 7.74 5.27 -22.71
N ALA A 161 7.30 4.07 -22.36
CA ALA A 161 6.49 3.85 -21.19
C ALA A 161 7.05 2.76 -20.27
N ILE A 162 6.75 2.90 -18.99
CA ILE A 162 7.05 1.93 -17.94
C ILE A 162 5.73 1.60 -17.26
N ILE A 163 5.40 0.33 -17.09
CA ILE A 163 4.23 -0.10 -16.33
C ILE A 163 4.68 -0.50 -14.93
N TYR A 164 4.12 0.19 -13.93
CA TYR A 164 4.26 -0.17 -12.53
C TYR A 164 3.09 -1.07 -12.11
N ILE A 165 3.41 -2.18 -11.48
CA ILE A 165 2.41 -3.13 -10.96
C ILE A 165 2.66 -3.33 -9.49
N ASP A 166 1.82 -2.69 -8.67
CA ASP A 166 1.87 -2.96 -7.24
C ASP A 166 1.27 -4.32 -6.93
N GLU A 167 1.81 -4.99 -5.94
CA GLU A 167 1.40 -6.35 -5.56
C GLU A 167 1.30 -7.32 -6.77
N ILE A 168 2.32 -7.34 -7.63
CA ILE A 168 2.34 -8.13 -8.87
C ILE A 168 2.02 -9.62 -8.66
N HIS A 169 2.16 -10.12 -7.44
CA HIS A 169 1.79 -11.49 -7.06
C HIS A 169 0.28 -11.75 -7.23
N ASN A 170 -0.58 -10.73 -7.16
CA ASN A 170 -2.01 -10.84 -7.42
C ASN A 170 -2.30 -11.29 -8.85
N LEU A 171 -1.50 -10.86 -9.82
CA LEU A 171 -1.61 -11.36 -11.20
C LEU A 171 -1.22 -12.83 -11.34
N ILE A 172 -0.30 -13.31 -10.51
CA ILE A 172 0.20 -14.69 -10.56
C ILE A 172 -0.71 -15.62 -9.76
N GLY A 173 -1.32 -15.10 -8.68
CA GLY A 173 -2.21 -15.85 -7.78
C GLY A 173 -3.67 -15.91 -8.21
N ALA A 174 -4.14 -14.96 -8.99
CA ALA A 174 -5.55 -14.79 -9.36
C ALA A 174 -6.16 -15.98 -10.12
N GLY A 175 -5.37 -16.98 -10.49
CA GLY A 175 -5.82 -18.12 -11.27
C GLY A 175 -5.94 -19.45 -10.53
N ARG A 176 -5.81 -19.54 -9.20
CA ARG A 176 -5.68 -20.82 -8.49
C ARG A 176 -6.93 -21.35 -7.80
N THR A 177 -8.05 -20.68 -7.88
CA THR A 177 -9.33 -21.11 -7.30
C THR A 177 -10.29 -21.57 -8.39
N GLY A 178 -10.27 -22.86 -8.71
CA GLY A 178 -11.25 -23.52 -9.58
C GLY A 178 -10.70 -24.04 -10.92
N ASP A 179 -11.47 -24.89 -11.57
CA ASP A 179 -11.17 -25.69 -12.76
C ASP A 179 -10.98 -24.88 -14.07
N GLY A 180 -10.34 -23.74 -13.99
CA GLY A 180 -10.09 -22.80 -15.10
C GLY A 180 -9.10 -21.71 -14.74
N SER A 181 -8.03 -22.05 -14.00
CA SER A 181 -7.08 -21.07 -13.43
C SER A 181 -6.55 -20.08 -14.46
N MET A 182 -6.91 -18.81 -14.27
CA MET A 182 -6.46 -17.69 -15.05
C MET A 182 -4.99 -17.40 -14.69
N ASP A 183 -4.05 -17.97 -15.44
CA ASP A 183 -2.63 -17.65 -15.26
C ASP A 183 -2.29 -16.37 -16.04
N ALA A 184 -2.61 -15.21 -15.42
CA ALA A 184 -2.31 -13.91 -15.99
C ALA A 184 -0.81 -13.70 -16.24
N SER A 185 0.05 -14.49 -15.58
CA SER A 185 1.50 -14.47 -15.79
C SER A 185 1.87 -14.92 -17.22
N ASN A 186 1.11 -15.82 -17.81
CA ASN A 186 1.35 -16.25 -19.19
C ASN A 186 0.99 -15.17 -20.21
N MET A 187 0.07 -14.27 -19.87
CA MET A 187 -0.34 -13.18 -20.74
C MET A 187 0.67 -12.03 -20.77
N LEU A 188 1.39 -11.81 -19.65
CA LEU A 188 2.46 -10.81 -19.59
C LEU A 188 3.74 -11.26 -20.31
N LYS A 189 3.98 -12.58 -20.48
CA LYS A 189 5.21 -13.09 -21.07
C LYS A 189 5.55 -12.47 -22.43
N PRO A 190 4.63 -12.36 -23.41
CA PRO A 190 4.95 -11.77 -24.71
C PRO A 190 5.45 -10.33 -24.60
N TYR A 191 4.88 -9.54 -23.72
CA TYR A 191 5.27 -8.13 -23.50
C TYR A 191 6.61 -8.00 -22.77
N LEU A 192 6.86 -8.89 -21.79
CA LEU A 192 8.16 -8.98 -21.11
C LEU A 192 9.28 -9.48 -22.04
N GLU A 193 8.93 -10.20 -23.12
CA GLU A 193 9.87 -10.73 -24.12
C GLU A 193 10.17 -9.73 -25.23
N SER A 194 9.19 -8.95 -25.67
CA SER A 194 9.38 -7.95 -26.72
C SER A 194 10.34 -6.84 -26.30
N GLY A 195 10.35 -6.50 -25.01
CA GLY A 195 11.17 -5.42 -24.45
C GLY A 195 10.74 -4.01 -24.87
N ASP A 196 9.61 -3.89 -25.57
CA ASP A 196 9.06 -2.58 -26.01
C ASP A 196 8.53 -1.78 -24.83
N ILE A 197 7.94 -2.49 -23.85
CA ILE A 197 7.43 -1.93 -22.60
C ILE A 197 8.29 -2.47 -21.47
N ARG A 198 8.68 -1.62 -20.54
CA ARG A 198 9.38 -2.01 -19.32
C ARG A 198 8.39 -2.12 -18.18
N PHE A 199 8.67 -3.02 -17.25
CA PHE A 199 7.81 -3.26 -16.09
C PHE A 199 8.60 -3.06 -14.81
N ILE A 200 7.96 -2.46 -13.82
CA ILE A 200 8.38 -2.44 -12.44
C ILE A 200 7.33 -3.19 -11.64
N GLY A 201 7.71 -4.21 -10.90
CA GLY A 201 6.79 -4.91 -10.00
C GLY A 201 7.14 -4.64 -8.55
N SER A 202 6.17 -4.71 -7.66
CA SER A 202 6.37 -4.75 -6.22
C SER A 202 5.75 -6.01 -5.61
N THR A 203 6.34 -6.54 -4.55
CA THR A 203 5.80 -7.69 -3.81
C THR A 203 6.45 -7.78 -2.43
N THR A 204 5.91 -8.62 -1.55
CA THR A 204 6.55 -8.95 -0.27
C THR A 204 7.45 -10.18 -0.39
N TYR A 205 8.31 -10.43 0.63
CA TYR A 205 9.16 -11.64 0.64
C TYR A 205 8.32 -12.91 0.70
N GLU A 206 7.23 -12.90 1.45
CA GLU A 206 6.35 -14.08 1.57
C GLU A 206 5.71 -14.42 0.22
N GLU A 207 5.09 -13.43 -0.43
CA GLU A 207 4.44 -13.64 -1.72
C GLU A 207 5.43 -13.93 -2.84
N TYR A 208 6.62 -13.30 -2.81
CA TYR A 208 7.69 -13.64 -3.73
C TYR A 208 8.02 -15.14 -3.68
N ASN A 209 8.24 -15.68 -2.48
CA ASN A 209 8.57 -17.10 -2.29
C ASN A 209 7.39 -18.01 -2.63
N ARG A 210 6.18 -17.60 -2.30
CA ARG A 210 4.97 -18.39 -2.49
C ARG A 210 4.53 -18.48 -3.96
N TYR A 211 4.59 -17.39 -4.69
CA TYR A 211 4.05 -17.28 -6.04
C TYR A 211 5.13 -17.06 -7.10
N PHE A 212 5.98 -16.06 -6.92
CA PHE A 212 6.89 -15.58 -7.96
C PHE A 212 8.07 -16.54 -8.20
N ALA A 213 8.73 -16.99 -7.14
CA ALA A 213 9.89 -17.90 -7.21
C ALA A 213 9.57 -19.22 -7.93
N ARG A 214 8.31 -19.64 -7.89
CA ARG A 214 7.83 -20.86 -8.58
C ARG A 214 7.62 -20.66 -10.07
N SER A 215 7.43 -19.44 -10.54
CA SER A 215 7.23 -19.11 -11.95
C SER A 215 8.57 -18.83 -12.64
N LYS A 216 9.28 -19.89 -13.05
CA LYS A 216 10.60 -19.79 -13.72
C LYS A 216 10.61 -18.84 -14.93
N GLY A 217 9.48 -18.70 -15.62
CA GLY A 217 9.32 -17.80 -16.78
C GLY A 217 9.41 -16.33 -16.39
N LEU A 218 8.78 -15.92 -15.27
CA LEU A 218 8.81 -14.55 -14.76
C LEU A 218 10.13 -14.22 -14.08
N VAL A 219 10.62 -15.11 -13.21
CA VAL A 219 11.90 -14.90 -12.49
C VAL A 219 13.06 -14.58 -13.43
N ARG A 220 13.09 -15.17 -14.62
CA ARG A 220 14.12 -14.91 -15.63
C ARG A 220 14.02 -13.53 -16.28
N ARG A 221 12.86 -12.87 -16.18
CA ARG A 221 12.58 -11.58 -16.84
C ARG A 221 12.68 -10.41 -15.89
N PHE A 222 12.57 -10.66 -14.60
CA PHE A 222 12.68 -9.66 -13.56
C PHE A 222 14.04 -9.72 -12.86
N GLN A 223 14.52 -8.57 -12.40
CA GLN A 223 15.67 -8.44 -11.52
C GLN A 223 15.19 -8.03 -10.14
N GLN A 224 15.35 -8.90 -9.16
CA GLN A 224 15.03 -8.59 -7.78
C GLN A 224 15.91 -7.47 -7.24
N ILE A 225 15.28 -6.55 -6.54
CA ILE A 225 15.88 -5.47 -5.75
C ILE A 225 15.23 -5.54 -4.37
N ASP A 226 16.04 -5.81 -3.36
CA ASP A 226 15.56 -5.90 -1.98
C ASP A 226 15.39 -4.50 -1.40
N ILE A 227 14.19 -4.21 -0.89
CA ILE A 227 13.85 -2.96 -0.21
C ILE A 227 13.72 -3.29 1.27
N LEU A 228 14.81 -3.03 1.99
CA LEU A 228 14.88 -3.33 3.42
C LEU A 228 14.16 -2.27 4.25
N GLU A 229 13.76 -2.63 5.47
CA GLU A 229 13.30 -1.65 6.46
C GLU A 229 14.42 -0.65 6.75
N PRO A 230 14.15 0.68 6.72
CA PRO A 230 15.15 1.68 7.02
C PRO A 230 15.52 1.66 8.50
N SER A 231 16.73 2.10 8.81
CA SER A 231 17.18 2.32 10.19
C SER A 231 16.36 3.43 10.87
N ILE A 232 16.50 3.54 12.19
CA ILE A 232 15.85 4.61 12.96
C ILE A 232 16.32 5.98 12.48
N GLU A 233 17.61 6.14 12.20
CA GLU A 233 18.22 7.39 11.76
C GLU A 233 17.72 7.78 10.35
N GLU A 234 17.67 6.82 9.42
CA GLU A 234 17.12 7.05 8.08
C GLU A 234 15.62 7.39 8.16
N THR A 235 14.88 6.72 9.03
CA THR A 235 13.46 7.02 9.23
C THR A 235 13.23 8.42 9.80
N ILE A 236 14.05 8.85 10.77
CA ILE A 236 13.98 10.22 11.29
C ILE A 236 14.18 11.21 10.14
N HIS A 237 15.21 10.99 9.30
CA HIS A 237 15.46 11.85 8.14
C HIS A 237 14.27 11.88 7.16
N ILE A 238 13.67 10.72 6.87
CA ILE A 238 12.47 10.62 6.03
C ILE A 238 11.31 11.44 6.62
N VAL A 239 10.99 11.23 7.89
CA VAL A 239 9.84 11.89 8.53
C VAL A 239 10.09 13.39 8.73
N GLU A 240 11.32 13.79 9.02
CA GLU A 240 11.69 15.23 9.07
C GLU A 240 11.51 15.92 7.73
N GLY A 241 11.86 15.25 6.63
CA GLY A 241 11.64 15.78 5.29
C GLY A 241 10.17 15.83 4.86
N LEU A 242 9.29 15.05 5.50
CA LEU A 242 7.84 15.09 5.27
C LEU A 242 7.12 16.06 6.22
N LYS A 243 7.78 16.52 7.28
CA LYS A 243 7.21 17.30 8.37
C LYS A 243 6.42 18.52 7.87
N GLU A 244 7.02 19.33 7.00
CA GLU A 244 6.39 20.56 6.49
C GLU A 244 5.05 20.29 5.79
N LYS A 245 4.95 19.21 5.02
CA LYS A 245 3.69 18.80 4.36
C LYS A 245 2.60 18.46 5.38
N TYR A 246 2.95 17.73 6.44
CA TYR A 246 1.98 17.38 7.48
C TYR A 246 1.61 18.59 8.35
N GLU A 247 2.56 19.53 8.61
CA GLU A 247 2.29 20.79 9.28
C GLU A 247 1.28 21.64 8.48
N GLU A 248 1.48 21.74 7.16
CA GLU A 248 0.59 22.48 6.28
C GLU A 248 -0.78 21.80 6.17
N PHE A 249 -0.83 20.48 6.04
CA PHE A 249 -2.06 19.73 5.89
C PHE A 249 -2.97 19.81 7.11
N HIS A 250 -2.44 19.64 8.32
CA HIS A 250 -3.18 19.66 9.57
C HIS A 250 -3.27 21.05 10.24
N GLY A 251 -2.54 22.03 9.72
CA GLY A 251 -2.46 23.36 10.35
C GLY A 251 -1.81 23.32 11.75
N VAL A 252 -0.80 22.48 11.94
CA VAL A 252 -0.12 22.24 13.21
C VAL A 252 1.37 22.53 13.10
N THR A 253 2.08 22.59 14.23
CA THR A 253 3.54 22.66 14.27
C THR A 253 4.08 21.51 15.14
N TYR A 254 4.97 20.70 14.60
CA TYR A 254 5.64 19.65 15.37
C TYR A 254 6.85 20.22 16.09
N HIS A 255 6.89 20.04 17.41
CA HIS A 255 8.07 20.43 18.19
C HIS A 255 9.32 19.70 17.69
N PRO A 256 10.52 20.31 17.66
CA PRO A 256 11.73 19.71 17.07
C PRO A 256 12.07 18.30 17.54
N ASP A 257 11.78 17.99 18.81
CA ASP A 257 12.08 16.68 19.40
C ASP A 257 11.00 15.60 19.15
N VAL A 258 9.89 15.97 18.50
CA VAL A 258 8.74 15.06 18.35
C VAL A 258 9.04 13.96 17.33
N ILE A 259 9.64 14.29 16.20
CA ILE A 259 9.93 13.33 15.14
C ILE A 259 10.88 12.22 15.62
N PRO A 260 12.05 12.52 16.21
CA PRO A 260 12.92 11.49 16.76
C PRO A 260 12.25 10.65 17.85
N TYR A 261 11.39 11.28 18.66
CA TYR A 261 10.64 10.58 19.69
C TYR A 261 9.58 9.64 19.08
N ALA A 262 8.78 10.10 18.12
CA ALA A 262 7.75 9.32 17.48
C ALA A 262 8.32 8.07 16.76
N VAL A 263 9.44 8.23 16.04
CA VAL A 263 10.12 7.12 15.38
C VAL A 263 10.59 6.08 16.40
N LYS A 264 11.28 6.48 17.47
CA LYS A 264 11.74 5.55 18.51
C LYS A 264 10.59 4.88 19.26
N ALA A 265 9.52 5.63 19.54
CA ALA A 265 8.33 5.11 20.19
C ALA A 265 7.58 4.13 19.30
N SER A 266 7.45 4.39 17.99
CA SER A 266 6.83 3.46 17.05
C SER A 266 7.59 2.13 16.97
N VAL A 267 8.92 2.15 16.96
CA VAL A 267 9.75 0.93 17.00
C VAL A 267 9.52 0.14 18.28
N ARG A 268 9.42 0.83 19.41
CA ARG A 268 9.28 0.20 20.74
C ARG A 268 7.91 -0.43 20.97
N TYR A 269 6.84 0.19 20.50
CA TYR A 269 5.47 -0.16 20.88
C TYR A 269 4.64 -0.76 19.74
N ILE A 270 5.01 -0.51 18.47
CA ILE A 270 4.32 -1.05 17.29
C ILE A 270 5.20 -2.13 16.65
N SER A 271 4.90 -3.40 16.92
CA SER A 271 5.71 -4.54 16.49
C SER A 271 5.21 -5.26 15.23
N ASP A 272 3.96 -5.00 14.84
CA ASP A 272 3.28 -5.66 13.72
C ASP A 272 3.41 -4.93 12.39
N ARG A 273 4.13 -3.80 12.36
CA ARG A 273 4.35 -2.94 11.19
C ARG A 273 5.81 -2.53 11.08
N PHE A 274 6.20 -2.11 9.88
CA PHE A 274 7.59 -1.74 9.55
C PHE A 274 7.78 -0.23 9.40
N LEU A 275 9.02 0.21 9.59
CA LEU A 275 9.43 1.58 9.25
C LEU A 275 9.51 1.76 7.71
N PRO A 276 9.29 2.96 7.19
CA PRO A 276 8.94 4.20 7.89
C PRO A 276 7.44 4.34 8.17
N ASP A 277 6.59 3.50 7.61
CA ASP A 277 5.12 3.60 7.58
C ASP A 277 4.52 3.81 8.98
N LYS A 278 4.86 2.94 9.95
CA LYS A 278 4.35 3.05 11.33
C LYS A 278 4.73 4.36 12.04
N ALA A 279 5.84 4.97 11.66
CA ALA A 279 6.26 6.24 12.25
C ALA A 279 5.56 7.43 11.57
N ILE A 280 5.40 7.35 10.26
CA ILE A 280 4.64 8.32 9.47
C ILE A 280 3.19 8.37 9.95
N ASP A 281 2.53 7.21 10.06
CA ASP A 281 1.15 7.12 10.54
C ASP A 281 0.99 7.68 11.95
N LEU A 282 1.94 7.44 12.85
CA LEU A 282 1.88 7.99 14.20
C LEU A 282 1.97 9.53 14.21
N VAL A 283 2.78 10.11 13.33
CA VAL A 283 2.93 11.56 13.20
C VAL A 283 1.67 12.15 12.57
N ASP A 284 1.13 11.54 11.52
CA ASP A 284 -0.09 11.95 10.85
C ASP A 284 -1.31 11.90 11.80
N GLU A 285 -1.49 10.78 12.52
CA GLU A 285 -2.55 10.62 13.53
C GLU A 285 -2.47 11.67 14.64
N ALA A 286 -1.25 12.03 15.06
CA ALA A 286 -1.06 13.07 16.06
C ALA A 286 -1.42 14.47 15.53
N GLY A 287 -1.11 14.74 14.26
CA GLY A 287 -1.54 15.97 13.57
C GLY A 287 -3.06 16.05 13.48
N ALA A 288 -3.71 15.00 12.99
CA ALA A 288 -5.15 14.89 12.89
C ALA A 288 -5.83 15.02 14.26
N TYR A 289 -5.25 14.39 15.31
CA TYR A 289 -5.78 14.54 16.66
C TYR A 289 -5.76 15.99 17.14
N ARG A 290 -4.66 16.73 16.89
CA ARG A 290 -4.53 18.15 17.27
C ARG A 290 -5.51 19.02 16.48
N GLU A 291 -5.74 18.74 15.21
CA GLU A 291 -6.71 19.44 14.37
C GLU A 291 -8.13 19.31 14.93
N ILE A 292 -8.54 18.10 15.36
CA ILE A 292 -9.87 17.85 15.94
C ILE A 292 -9.99 18.40 17.36
N HIS A 293 -8.88 18.47 18.13
CA HIS A 293 -8.82 18.94 19.51
C HIS A 293 -7.89 20.16 19.63
N PRO A 294 -8.27 21.32 19.06
CA PRO A 294 -7.41 22.49 19.01
C PRO A 294 -7.17 23.07 20.41
N ILE A 295 -5.99 23.63 20.60
CA ILE A 295 -5.67 24.42 21.80
C ILE A 295 -6.49 25.73 21.72
N PRO A 296 -7.25 26.11 22.77
CA PRO A 296 -8.18 27.24 22.72
C PRO A 296 -7.52 28.60 22.41
N SER A 297 -6.23 28.76 22.69
CA SER A 297 -5.48 29.98 22.38
C SER A 297 -4.01 29.66 22.17
N GLY A 298 -3.47 30.02 20.98
CA GLY A 298 -2.06 29.83 20.64
C GLY A 298 -1.81 28.92 19.42
N GLU A 299 -0.55 28.63 19.18
CA GLU A 299 -0.13 27.75 18.13
C GLU A 299 -0.58 26.30 18.38
N GLN A 300 -0.98 25.62 17.31
CA GLN A 300 -1.41 24.24 17.38
C GLN A 300 -0.18 23.32 17.41
N ILE A 301 0.41 23.15 18.58
CA ILE A 301 1.66 22.40 18.75
C ILE A 301 1.38 20.92 19.04
N VAL A 302 2.08 20.05 18.32
CA VAL A 302 2.20 18.62 18.62
C VAL A 302 3.48 18.40 19.41
N ASP A 303 3.34 17.92 20.64
CA ASP A 303 4.42 17.63 21.56
C ASP A 303 4.57 16.12 21.85
N LYS A 304 5.61 15.74 22.59
CA LYS A 304 5.83 14.34 22.98
C LYS A 304 4.68 13.76 23.80
N THR A 305 3.99 14.57 24.57
CA THR A 305 2.87 14.14 25.40
C THR A 305 1.73 13.68 24.52
N LEU A 306 1.41 14.46 23.48
CA LEU A 306 0.38 14.12 22.52
C LEU A 306 0.74 12.83 21.73
N ILE A 307 1.99 12.69 21.29
CA ILE A 307 2.45 11.45 20.64
C ILE A 307 2.24 10.25 21.56
N THR A 308 2.58 10.38 22.85
CA THR A 308 2.39 9.28 23.81
C THR A 308 0.91 8.95 24.01
N ASP A 309 0.05 9.94 24.10
CA ASP A 309 -1.39 9.75 24.26
C ASP A 309 -2.05 9.10 23.03
N VAL A 310 -1.63 9.50 21.82
CA VAL A 310 -2.06 8.89 20.56
C VAL A 310 -1.55 7.45 20.45
N LEU A 311 -0.27 7.21 20.71
CA LEU A 311 0.34 5.88 20.69
C LEU A 311 -0.34 4.93 21.68
N ALA A 312 -0.67 5.40 22.88
CA ALA A 312 -1.40 4.62 23.88
C ALA A 312 -2.78 4.16 23.37
N ARG A 313 -3.47 5.00 22.61
CA ARG A 313 -4.74 4.65 21.96
C ARG A 313 -4.57 3.62 20.86
N ILE A 314 -3.58 3.81 19.97
CA ILE A 314 -3.26 2.88 18.90
C ILE A 314 -2.93 1.49 19.48
N CYS A 315 -2.04 1.44 20.46
CA CYS A 315 -1.60 0.19 21.08
C CYS A 315 -2.58 -0.37 22.12
N LYS A 316 -3.65 0.38 22.48
CA LYS A 316 -4.61 0.04 23.55
C LYS A 316 -3.93 -0.23 24.90
N VAL A 317 -2.90 0.56 25.21
CA VAL A 317 -2.11 0.50 26.45
C VAL A 317 -2.40 1.78 27.27
N ASP A 318 -2.23 1.70 28.59
CA ASP A 318 -2.41 2.86 29.45
C ASP A 318 -1.28 3.88 29.20
N ALA A 319 -1.63 5.12 28.85
CA ALA A 319 -0.69 6.20 28.61
C ALA A 319 0.19 6.51 29.83
N LEU A 320 -0.32 6.28 31.05
CA LEU A 320 0.46 6.45 32.29
C LEU A 320 1.61 5.44 32.37
N ALA A 321 1.38 4.20 31.88
CA ALA A 321 2.41 3.17 31.85
C ALA A 321 3.53 3.49 30.84
N MET A 322 3.25 4.28 29.81
CA MET A 322 4.26 4.72 28.84
C MET A 322 5.07 5.93 29.33
N LYS A 323 4.53 6.73 30.26
CA LYS A 323 5.17 7.94 30.82
C LYS A 323 6.10 7.65 32.00
N GLU A 324 5.93 6.49 32.66
CA GLU A 324 6.82 6.07 33.75
C GLU A 324 8.18 5.62 33.20
N GLU A 325 9.27 6.26 33.63
CA GLU A 325 10.63 5.84 33.29
C GLU A 325 10.90 4.41 33.77
N ASP A 326 11.56 3.64 32.94
CA ASP A 326 11.72 2.16 33.03
C ASP A 326 12.24 1.62 34.38
N THR A 327 12.95 2.42 35.16
CA THR A 327 13.59 1.98 36.42
C THR A 327 12.62 1.87 37.60
N THR A 328 11.74 2.85 37.77
CA THR A 328 10.75 2.87 38.88
C THR A 328 9.65 1.81 38.65
N SER A 329 9.36 1.50 37.39
CA SER A 329 8.38 0.50 37.01
C SER A 329 8.79 -0.93 37.35
N LEU A 330 10.10 -1.28 37.28
CA LEU A 330 10.58 -2.63 37.56
C LEU A 330 10.58 -2.98 39.04
N GLU A 331 10.89 -2.02 39.92
CA GLU A 331 10.88 -2.22 41.38
C GLU A 331 9.46 -2.47 41.89
N THR A 332 8.48 -1.79 41.30
CA THR A 332 7.06 -1.89 41.69
C THR A 332 6.30 -2.99 40.96
N LEU A 333 6.89 -3.60 39.91
CA LEU A 333 6.24 -4.55 39.02
C LEU A 333 5.60 -5.71 39.78
N HIS A 334 6.30 -6.33 40.72
CA HIS A 334 5.78 -7.44 41.52
C HIS A 334 4.53 -7.01 42.32
N ALA A 335 4.59 -5.86 42.99
CA ALA A 335 3.48 -5.35 43.79
C ALA A 335 2.25 -5.01 42.93
N ARG A 336 2.48 -4.43 41.74
CA ARG A 336 1.40 -4.07 40.78
C ARG A 336 0.68 -5.31 40.22
N ILE A 337 1.42 -6.36 39.89
CA ILE A 337 0.84 -7.63 39.40
C ILE A 337 0.10 -8.32 40.54
N SER A 338 0.73 -8.44 41.72
CA SER A 338 0.13 -9.09 42.88
C SER A 338 -1.14 -8.39 43.41
N ALA A 339 -1.27 -7.08 43.17
CA ALA A 339 -2.50 -6.34 43.49
C ALA A 339 -3.71 -6.73 42.60
N LYS A 340 -3.46 -7.33 41.43
CA LYS A 340 -4.50 -7.71 40.46
C LYS A 340 -4.68 -9.23 40.34
N ILE A 341 -3.72 -10.03 40.74
CA ILE A 341 -3.72 -11.50 40.63
C ILE A 341 -3.57 -12.07 42.03
N TYR A 342 -4.53 -12.92 42.44
CA TYR A 342 -4.56 -13.55 43.74
C TYR A 342 -4.28 -15.03 43.63
N GLY A 343 -3.52 -15.58 44.58
CA GLY A 343 -3.27 -17.04 44.73
C GLY A 343 -2.31 -17.60 43.66
N GLN A 344 -1.48 -16.76 43.03
CA GLN A 344 -0.50 -17.17 42.01
C GLN A 344 0.87 -16.55 42.27
N GLU A 345 1.27 -16.47 43.55
CA GLU A 345 2.47 -15.72 43.95
C GLU A 345 3.74 -16.26 43.28
N GLU A 346 3.86 -17.60 43.14
CA GLU A 346 5.01 -18.24 42.51
C GLU A 346 5.07 -17.94 41.00
N ALA A 347 3.94 -17.99 40.29
CA ALA A 347 3.88 -17.66 38.87
C ALA A 347 4.21 -16.17 38.64
N VAL A 348 3.69 -15.29 39.48
CA VAL A 348 4.02 -13.84 39.44
C VAL A 348 5.50 -13.60 39.64
N ARG A 349 6.11 -14.30 40.65
CA ARG A 349 7.53 -14.18 40.92
C ARG A 349 8.39 -14.58 39.73
N GLN A 350 8.09 -15.72 39.08
CA GLN A 350 8.85 -16.21 37.93
C GLN A 350 8.73 -15.29 36.74
N VAL A 351 7.53 -14.72 36.45
CA VAL A 351 7.33 -13.74 35.41
C VAL A 351 8.14 -12.48 35.66
N VAL A 352 8.09 -11.94 36.89
CA VAL A 352 8.84 -10.75 37.27
C VAL A 352 10.34 -10.94 37.18
N GLU A 353 10.86 -12.05 37.65
CA GLU A 353 12.29 -12.41 37.54
C GLU A 353 12.74 -12.49 36.08
N ALA A 354 11.94 -13.11 35.20
CA ALA A 354 12.27 -13.21 33.78
C ALA A 354 12.33 -11.82 33.11
N VAL A 355 11.36 -10.93 33.44
CA VAL A 355 11.35 -9.55 32.95
C VAL A 355 12.56 -8.77 33.45
N GLN A 356 12.91 -8.90 34.75
CA GLN A 356 14.07 -8.22 35.34
C GLN A 356 15.39 -8.69 34.73
N MET A 357 15.56 -9.99 34.47
CA MET A 357 16.77 -10.55 33.80
C MET A 357 16.94 -10.01 32.40
N SER A 358 15.85 -9.90 31.62
CA SER A 358 15.90 -9.34 30.29
C SER A 358 16.26 -7.87 30.28
N LYS A 359 15.65 -7.08 31.16
CA LYS A 359 15.93 -5.66 31.28
C LYS A 359 17.32 -5.35 31.83
N ALA A 360 17.90 -6.27 32.57
CA ALA A 360 19.29 -6.20 33.00
C ALA A 360 20.32 -6.52 31.89
N GLY A 361 19.85 -6.81 30.66
CA GLY A 361 20.72 -7.15 29.53
C GLY A 361 21.39 -8.51 29.64
N LEU A 362 20.86 -9.40 30.49
CA LEU A 362 21.43 -10.73 30.72
C LEU A 362 20.95 -11.78 29.69
N LEU A 363 20.00 -11.39 28.83
CA LEU A 363 19.43 -12.25 27.80
C LEU A 363 19.80 -11.72 26.41
N ASP A 364 19.83 -12.60 25.43
CA ASP A 364 20.05 -12.29 24.02
C ASP A 364 18.85 -11.52 23.46
N GLU A 365 19.07 -10.34 22.87
CA GLU A 365 18.02 -9.47 22.34
C GLU A 365 17.19 -10.14 21.23
N ASN A 366 17.74 -11.15 20.55
CA ASN A 366 17.05 -11.89 19.49
C ASN A 366 16.24 -13.09 19.99
N LYS A 367 16.18 -13.32 21.30
CA LYS A 367 15.43 -14.43 21.89
C LYS A 367 14.21 -13.96 22.66
N PRO A 368 13.17 -14.81 22.78
CA PRO A 368 12.04 -14.50 23.66
C PRO A 368 12.49 -14.24 25.08
N LEU A 369 11.86 -13.30 25.76
CA LEU A 369 12.08 -12.96 27.17
C LEU A 369 12.09 -14.18 28.09
N ALA A 370 11.10 -15.04 27.93
CA ALA A 370 10.97 -16.33 28.60
C ALA A 370 9.95 -17.21 27.86
N SER A 371 10.07 -18.52 28.05
CA SER A 371 9.02 -19.47 27.66
C SER A 371 8.46 -20.07 28.93
N LEU A 372 7.24 -19.66 29.29
CA LEU A 372 6.59 -20.06 30.54
C LEU A 372 5.40 -20.97 30.22
N LEU A 373 5.30 -22.10 30.92
CA LEU A 373 4.17 -23.01 30.86
C LEU A 373 3.41 -22.91 32.18
N PHE A 374 2.18 -22.41 32.11
CA PHE A 374 1.26 -22.38 33.25
C PHE A 374 0.41 -23.66 33.24
N VAL A 375 0.48 -24.44 34.31
CA VAL A 375 -0.19 -25.74 34.44
C VAL A 375 -1.25 -25.67 35.54
#